data_8fbabb641b46a9514bc5a815eb588c25
#
_entry.id   8fbabb641b46a9514bc5a815eb588c25
#
_cell.length_a   1.000
_cell.length_b   1.000
_cell.length_c   1.000
_cell.angle_alpha   90.00
_cell.angle_beta   90.00
_cell.angle_gamma   90.00
#
_symmetry.space_group_name_H-M   'P 1'
#
loop_
_entity.id
_entity.type
_entity.pdbx_description
1 polymer ?
#
loop_
_entity_poly.entity_id
_entity_poly.type
_entity_poly.pdbx_seq_one_letter_code
_entity_poly.pdbx_strand_id
1 'polypeptide(L)'
;MERLEEELKILLIPKDPMDDKNIIVEMRAGAGGDEAGLFVADVARMYRNYAESKRWKVNTLSFNESGIGGFKELVFMVSGQGAYSRFKYESGVHRVQRIPATESGGRIHTSTITVAIMPEVEDVEVEIDMNDCKFDVFRASGNGGQCVNTTDSAVRLTHIPTGIVVSCQDEKSQLKNKDKALKVLRSRLYELEQQKAHDEEAAKRKSQIGTGDRSEKIRTYNYPQGRVTDHRIKLTLHKLDSIMNGDLDELIDSLTAADQAAKLSNMEEAGFLREHNVRL
;
A
#
# COMPACT_ATOMS: atom_id res chain seq x y z
N MET A 1 -5.01 26.10 -29.97
CA MET A 1 -4.79 26.88 -28.72
C MET A 1 -5.36 26.08 -27.57
N GLU A 2 -6.65 25.80 -27.50
CA GLU A 2 -7.29 25.04 -26.37
C GLU A 2 -6.62 23.71 -26.04
N ARG A 3 -6.24 22.90 -27.04
CA ARG A 3 -5.55 21.63 -26.83
C ARG A 3 -4.17 21.77 -26.17
N LEU A 4 -3.42 22.82 -26.51
CA LEU A 4 -2.11 23.10 -25.91
C LEU A 4 -2.26 23.62 -24.47
N GLU A 5 -3.33 24.36 -24.19
CA GLU A 5 -3.66 24.82 -22.85
C GLU A 5 -4.05 23.65 -21.93
N GLU A 6 -4.81 22.70 -22.43
CA GLU A 6 -5.13 21.47 -21.68
C GLU A 6 -3.89 20.62 -21.41
N GLU A 7 -3.03 20.41 -22.42
CA GLU A 7 -1.77 19.69 -22.25
C GLU A 7 -0.85 20.37 -21.22
N LEU A 8 -0.77 21.71 -21.23
CA LEU A 8 -0.02 22.47 -20.23
C LEU A 8 -0.62 22.35 -18.83
N LYS A 9 -1.94 22.41 -18.69
CA LYS A 9 -2.62 22.22 -17.41
C LYS A 9 -2.34 20.85 -16.81
N ILE A 10 -2.34 19.79 -17.63
CA ILE A 10 -1.99 18.43 -17.18
C ILE A 10 -0.55 18.35 -16.68
N LEU A 11 0.39 19.05 -17.32
CA LEU A 11 1.78 19.09 -16.89
C LEU A 11 2.00 19.84 -15.55
N LEU A 12 1.05 20.69 -15.17
CA LEU A 12 1.09 21.40 -13.87
C LEU A 12 0.59 20.53 -12.71
N ILE A 13 -0.07 19.39 -12.98
CA ILE A 13 -0.48 18.47 -11.92
C ILE A 13 0.78 17.88 -11.27
N PRO A 14 0.95 18.01 -9.95
CA PRO A 14 2.09 17.43 -9.27
C PRO A 14 2.09 15.91 -9.46
N LYS A 15 3.21 15.36 -9.91
CA LYS A 15 3.40 13.92 -10.03
C LYS A 15 3.37 13.29 -8.64
N ASP A 16 2.66 12.18 -8.52
CA ASP A 16 2.69 11.38 -7.30
C ASP A 16 4.09 10.76 -7.16
N PRO A 17 4.83 11.01 -6.08
CA PRO A 17 6.17 10.45 -5.87
C PRO A 17 6.16 8.90 -5.82
N MET A 18 5.00 8.29 -5.60
CA MET A 18 4.83 6.84 -5.57
C MET A 18 4.67 6.22 -6.96
N ASP A 19 4.36 7.03 -8.00
CA ASP A 19 4.02 6.53 -9.34
C ASP A 19 5.08 5.61 -9.96
N ASP A 20 6.36 5.84 -9.67
CA ASP A 20 7.48 5.05 -10.20
C ASP A 20 7.89 3.86 -9.31
N LYS A 21 7.24 3.67 -8.16
CA LYS A 21 7.57 2.58 -7.24
C LYS A 21 7.03 1.24 -7.71
N ASN A 22 7.70 0.17 -7.26
CA ASN A 22 7.17 -1.18 -7.32
C ASN A 22 5.93 -1.29 -6.44
N ILE A 23 5.12 -2.30 -6.68
CA ILE A 23 3.88 -2.50 -5.94
C ILE A 23 3.78 -3.90 -5.35
N ILE A 24 3.07 -3.97 -4.25
CA ILE A 24 2.56 -5.20 -3.67
C ILE A 24 1.06 -5.24 -3.93
N VAL A 25 0.61 -6.31 -4.58
CA VAL A 25 -0.80 -6.59 -4.88
C VAL A 25 -1.27 -7.64 -3.90
N GLU A 26 -2.22 -7.29 -3.06
CA GLU A 26 -2.91 -8.24 -2.18
C GLU A 26 -4.33 -8.48 -2.68
N MET A 27 -4.68 -9.73 -2.86
CA MET A 27 -5.99 -10.15 -3.33
C MET A 27 -6.59 -11.13 -2.35
N ARG A 28 -7.86 -10.94 -1.98
CA ARG A 28 -8.58 -11.83 -1.07
C ARG A 28 -9.94 -12.17 -1.62
N ALA A 29 -10.36 -13.43 -1.45
CA ALA A 29 -11.71 -13.85 -1.72
C ALA A 29 -12.67 -13.15 -0.74
N GLY A 30 -13.72 -12.54 -1.28
CA GLY A 30 -14.79 -11.90 -0.54
C GLY A 30 -16.04 -12.80 -0.48
N ALA A 31 -17.21 -12.23 -0.76
CA ALA A 31 -18.45 -12.98 -0.81
C ALA A 31 -18.50 -13.91 -2.01
N GLY A 32 -18.84 -15.20 -1.80
CA GLY A 32 -19.01 -16.18 -2.89
C GLY A 32 -18.28 -17.50 -2.67
N GLY A 33 -17.62 -17.68 -1.53
CA GLY A 33 -16.96 -18.95 -1.18
C GLY A 33 -15.88 -19.34 -2.20
N ASP A 34 -15.92 -20.59 -2.64
CA ASP A 34 -14.94 -21.16 -3.58
C ASP A 34 -14.88 -20.43 -4.91
N GLU A 35 -16.02 -19.94 -5.41
CA GLU A 35 -16.07 -19.17 -6.65
C GLU A 35 -15.32 -17.84 -6.54
N ALA A 36 -15.38 -17.19 -5.39
CA ALA A 36 -14.56 -16.00 -5.15
C ALA A 36 -13.07 -16.32 -5.19
N GLY A 37 -12.66 -17.48 -4.67
CA GLY A 37 -11.27 -17.96 -4.76
C GLY A 37 -10.82 -18.23 -6.19
N LEU A 38 -11.67 -18.83 -7.02
CA LEU A 38 -11.38 -18.99 -8.45
C LEU A 38 -11.27 -17.66 -9.18
N PHE A 39 -12.11 -16.71 -8.83
CA PHE A 39 -12.04 -15.36 -9.41
C PHE A 39 -10.76 -14.61 -9.00
N VAL A 40 -10.23 -14.81 -7.79
CA VAL A 40 -8.89 -14.32 -7.41
C VAL A 40 -7.84 -14.82 -8.40
N ALA A 41 -7.86 -16.12 -8.73
CA ALA A 41 -6.92 -16.70 -9.68
C ALA A 41 -7.03 -16.09 -11.09
N ASP A 42 -8.25 -15.84 -11.55
CA ASP A 42 -8.51 -15.24 -12.87
C ASP A 42 -8.01 -13.79 -12.94
N VAL A 43 -8.31 -12.98 -11.94
CA VAL A 43 -7.86 -11.57 -11.89
C VAL A 43 -6.35 -11.50 -11.68
N ALA A 44 -5.76 -12.41 -10.90
CA ALA A 44 -4.30 -12.49 -10.77
C ALA A 44 -3.62 -12.80 -12.10
N ARG A 45 -4.20 -13.71 -12.89
CA ARG A 45 -3.71 -14.02 -14.25
C ARG A 45 -3.82 -12.79 -15.15
N MET A 46 -4.95 -12.09 -15.12
CA MET A 46 -5.15 -10.83 -15.86
C MET A 46 -4.05 -9.81 -15.53
N TYR A 47 -3.76 -9.60 -14.26
CA TYR A 47 -2.72 -8.65 -13.83
C TYR A 47 -1.32 -9.10 -14.22
N ARG A 48 -1.01 -10.40 -14.16
CA ARG A 48 0.26 -10.94 -14.61
C ARG A 48 0.47 -10.72 -16.11
N ASN A 49 -0.54 -11.03 -16.92
CA ASN A 49 -0.48 -10.82 -18.37
C ASN A 49 -0.29 -9.34 -18.70
N TYR A 50 -0.98 -8.45 -17.98
CA TYR A 50 -0.78 -7.01 -18.13
C TYR A 50 0.65 -6.58 -17.78
N ALA A 51 1.16 -7.03 -16.63
CA ALA A 51 2.52 -6.74 -16.19
C ALA A 51 3.57 -7.24 -17.20
N GLU A 52 3.39 -8.45 -17.74
CA GLU A 52 4.26 -9.02 -18.79
C GLU A 52 4.23 -8.16 -20.07
N SER A 53 3.06 -7.68 -20.48
CA SER A 53 2.93 -6.79 -21.65
C SER A 53 3.72 -5.48 -21.48
N LYS A 54 3.86 -5.02 -20.24
CA LYS A 54 4.66 -3.84 -19.86
C LYS A 54 6.13 -4.18 -19.56
N ARG A 55 6.52 -5.46 -19.67
CA ARG A 55 7.86 -5.98 -19.33
C ARG A 55 8.23 -5.81 -17.85
N TRP A 56 7.24 -5.81 -16.98
CA TRP A 56 7.44 -5.81 -15.54
C TRP A 56 7.59 -7.23 -15.00
N LYS A 57 8.36 -7.38 -13.93
CA LYS A 57 8.55 -8.66 -13.26
C LYS A 57 7.47 -8.89 -12.22
N VAL A 58 6.96 -10.11 -12.14
CA VAL A 58 5.95 -10.50 -11.15
C VAL A 58 6.51 -11.62 -10.28
N ASN A 59 6.56 -11.39 -8.97
CA ASN A 59 7.04 -12.36 -7.98
C ASN A 59 5.94 -12.64 -6.96
N THR A 60 5.54 -13.90 -6.80
CA THR A 60 4.62 -14.29 -5.75
C THR A 60 5.31 -14.25 -4.39
N LEU A 61 4.73 -13.55 -3.41
CA LEU A 61 5.26 -13.41 -2.06
C LEU A 61 4.62 -14.43 -1.12
N SER A 62 3.29 -14.56 -1.15
CA SER A 62 2.54 -15.51 -0.35
C SER A 62 1.22 -15.88 -1.01
N PHE A 63 0.68 -17.04 -0.66
CA PHE A 63 -0.63 -17.45 -1.12
C PHE A 63 -1.26 -18.45 -0.12
N ASN A 64 -2.60 -18.46 -0.12
CA ASN A 64 -3.41 -19.45 0.58
C ASN A 64 -4.40 -20.03 -0.41
N GLU A 65 -4.19 -21.27 -0.82
CA GLU A 65 -5.03 -21.93 -1.83
C GLU A 65 -6.39 -22.35 -1.25
N SER A 66 -7.42 -22.32 -2.10
CA SER A 66 -8.67 -23.04 -1.88
C SER A 66 -8.56 -24.43 -2.51
N GLY A 67 -9.25 -25.42 -1.96
CA GLY A 67 -9.14 -26.85 -2.38
C GLY A 67 -9.50 -27.16 -3.83
N ILE A 68 -9.91 -26.17 -4.64
CA ILE A 68 -10.35 -26.31 -6.03
C ILE A 68 -9.53 -25.51 -7.04
N GLY A 69 -8.30 -25.14 -6.68
CA GLY A 69 -7.38 -24.40 -7.58
C GLY A 69 -7.55 -22.88 -7.59
N GLY A 70 -8.35 -22.32 -6.69
CA GLY A 70 -8.43 -20.88 -6.43
C GLY A 70 -7.57 -20.46 -5.24
N PHE A 71 -7.64 -19.19 -4.87
CA PHE A 71 -6.92 -18.64 -3.73
C PHE A 71 -7.89 -17.93 -2.78
N LYS A 72 -7.75 -18.24 -1.48
CA LYS A 72 -8.38 -17.43 -0.43
C LYS A 72 -7.67 -16.09 -0.27
N GLU A 73 -6.36 -16.14 -0.42
CA GLU A 73 -5.48 -14.97 -0.40
C GLU A 73 -4.30 -15.21 -1.34
N LEU A 74 -3.92 -14.19 -2.07
CA LEU A 74 -2.75 -14.19 -2.95
C LEU A 74 -2.07 -12.82 -2.87
N VAL A 75 -0.76 -12.83 -2.58
CA VAL A 75 0.07 -11.64 -2.52
C VAL A 75 1.23 -11.79 -3.49
N PHE A 76 1.41 -10.82 -4.36
CA PHE A 76 2.54 -10.79 -5.29
C PHE A 76 3.06 -9.36 -5.48
N MET A 77 4.32 -9.26 -5.82
CA MET A 77 4.99 -8.01 -6.14
C MET A 77 5.07 -7.84 -7.66
N VAL A 78 4.82 -6.62 -8.12
CA VAL A 78 5.09 -6.21 -9.51
C VAL A 78 6.19 -5.17 -9.49
N SER A 79 7.32 -5.50 -10.11
CA SER A 79 8.51 -4.64 -10.15
C SER A 79 8.71 -4.09 -11.55
N GLY A 80 8.70 -2.78 -11.66
CA GLY A 80 8.93 -2.06 -12.91
C GLY A 80 8.57 -0.59 -12.80
N GLN A 81 9.22 0.22 -13.63
CA GLN A 81 8.99 1.65 -13.64
C GLN A 81 7.54 1.98 -14.02
N GLY A 82 6.89 2.82 -13.23
CA GLY A 82 5.51 3.24 -13.45
C GLY A 82 4.45 2.21 -13.04
N ALA A 83 4.83 1.11 -12.36
CA ALA A 83 3.89 0.07 -11.96
C ALA A 83 2.78 0.63 -11.06
N TYR A 84 3.11 1.44 -10.06
CA TYR A 84 2.12 2.04 -9.18
C TYR A 84 1.16 2.97 -9.93
N SER A 85 1.66 3.79 -10.86
CA SER A 85 0.84 4.73 -11.62
C SER A 85 -0.31 4.06 -12.39
N ARG A 86 -0.09 2.81 -12.83
CA ARG A 86 -1.07 2.03 -13.60
C ARG A 86 -1.99 1.22 -12.70
N PHE A 87 -1.46 0.62 -11.64
CA PHE A 87 -2.23 -0.27 -10.76
C PHE A 87 -2.99 0.43 -9.63
N LYS A 88 -2.65 1.67 -9.27
CA LYS A 88 -3.29 2.39 -8.15
C LYS A 88 -4.82 2.48 -8.25
N TYR A 89 -5.36 2.43 -9.46
CA TYR A 89 -6.82 2.44 -9.68
C TYR A 89 -7.48 1.07 -9.55
N GLU A 90 -6.71 0.00 -9.35
CA GLU A 90 -7.23 -1.36 -9.21
C GLU A 90 -7.65 -1.70 -7.77
N SER A 91 -7.29 -0.85 -6.80
CA SER A 91 -7.67 -1.04 -5.39
C SER A 91 -9.18 -0.93 -5.19
N GLY A 92 -9.75 -1.90 -4.50
CA GLY A 92 -11.18 -1.93 -4.16
C GLY A 92 -11.81 -3.30 -4.30
N VAL A 93 -13.16 -3.31 -4.36
CA VAL A 93 -13.96 -4.52 -4.50
C VAL A 93 -14.28 -4.78 -5.98
N HIS A 94 -13.86 -5.93 -6.49
CA HIS A 94 -14.17 -6.40 -7.84
C HIS A 94 -15.26 -7.46 -7.77
N ARG A 95 -16.30 -7.31 -8.58
CA ARG A 95 -17.47 -8.18 -8.60
C ARG A 95 -17.55 -8.96 -9.90
N VAL A 96 -17.76 -10.26 -9.80
CA VAL A 96 -18.00 -11.14 -10.96
C VAL A 96 -19.44 -11.64 -10.97
N GLN A 97 -20.01 -11.72 -12.14
CA GLN A 97 -21.30 -12.35 -12.44
C GLN A 97 -21.07 -13.39 -13.51
N ARG A 98 -21.12 -14.67 -13.12
CA ARG A 98 -20.98 -15.82 -14.02
C ARG A 98 -21.63 -17.05 -13.42
N ILE A 99 -21.78 -18.10 -14.23
CA ILE A 99 -22.11 -19.42 -13.75
C ILE A 99 -20.82 -20.02 -13.19
N PRO A 100 -20.73 -20.31 -11.88
CA PRO A 100 -19.54 -20.87 -11.29
C PRO A 100 -19.23 -22.27 -11.83
N ALA A 101 -17.95 -22.63 -11.91
CA ALA A 101 -17.55 -24.00 -12.24
C ALA A 101 -18.05 -25.03 -11.19
N THR A 102 -18.38 -24.56 -9.99
CA THR A 102 -18.91 -25.34 -8.86
C THR A 102 -20.43 -25.49 -8.87
N GLU A 103 -21.14 -24.83 -9.79
CA GLU A 103 -22.60 -24.80 -9.85
C GLU A 103 -23.13 -25.81 -10.87
N SER A 104 -23.92 -26.79 -10.41
CA SER A 104 -24.55 -27.82 -11.27
C SER A 104 -25.87 -27.38 -11.90
N GLY A 105 -26.52 -26.35 -11.34
CA GLY A 105 -27.85 -25.88 -11.76
C GLY A 105 -27.84 -24.79 -12.82
N GLY A 106 -26.71 -24.39 -13.34
CA GLY A 106 -26.58 -23.36 -14.39
C GLY A 106 -27.00 -21.96 -13.95
N ARG A 107 -27.06 -21.66 -12.65
CA ARG A 107 -27.45 -20.34 -12.14
C ARG A 107 -26.29 -19.37 -12.14
N ILE A 108 -26.57 -18.13 -12.51
CA ILE A 108 -25.60 -17.04 -12.42
C ILE A 108 -25.43 -16.65 -10.95
N HIS A 109 -24.20 -16.73 -10.45
CA HIS A 109 -23.83 -16.26 -9.12
C HIS A 109 -23.08 -14.94 -9.20
N THR A 110 -23.15 -14.19 -8.10
CA THR A 110 -22.40 -12.95 -7.91
C THR A 110 -21.40 -13.16 -6.80
N SER A 111 -20.12 -13.05 -7.12
CA SER A 111 -19.02 -13.20 -6.18
C SER A 111 -18.16 -11.94 -6.16
N THR A 112 -17.43 -11.72 -5.08
CA THR A 112 -16.54 -10.57 -4.93
C THR A 112 -15.16 -10.98 -4.46
N ILE A 113 -14.18 -10.18 -4.87
CA ILE A 113 -12.83 -10.19 -4.32
C ILE A 113 -12.44 -8.79 -3.91
N THR A 114 -11.51 -8.68 -3.00
CA THR A 114 -10.87 -7.40 -2.65
C THR A 114 -9.45 -7.37 -3.21
N VAL A 115 -9.08 -6.21 -3.72
CA VAL A 115 -7.74 -5.93 -4.24
C VAL A 115 -7.19 -4.73 -3.49
N ALA A 116 -6.02 -4.86 -2.89
CA ALA A 116 -5.26 -3.76 -2.31
C ALA A 116 -3.95 -3.58 -3.09
N ILE A 117 -3.65 -2.35 -3.46
CA ILE A 117 -2.41 -1.98 -4.14
C ILE A 117 -1.61 -1.08 -3.22
N MET A 118 -0.46 -1.58 -2.77
CA MET A 118 0.43 -0.86 -1.88
C MET A 118 1.75 -0.57 -2.61
N PRO A 119 2.27 0.66 -2.57
CA PRO A 119 3.62 0.92 -3.08
C PRO A 119 4.64 0.19 -2.19
N GLU A 120 5.74 -0.28 -2.78
CA GLU A 120 6.87 -0.79 -2.01
C GLU A 120 7.48 0.33 -1.18
N VAL A 121 7.54 0.12 0.12
CA VAL A 121 8.13 1.07 1.08
C VAL A 121 9.56 0.63 1.39
N GLU A 122 10.49 1.57 1.39
CA GLU A 122 11.87 1.33 1.81
C GLU A 122 11.93 1.12 3.33
N ASP A 123 12.96 0.39 3.78
CA ASP A 123 13.19 0.19 5.21
C ASP A 123 13.33 1.53 5.94
N VAL A 124 12.72 1.60 7.12
CA VAL A 124 12.78 2.81 7.94
C VAL A 124 14.19 2.93 8.53
N GLU A 125 14.96 3.93 8.12
CA GLU A 125 16.21 4.28 8.78
C GLU A 125 15.92 5.23 9.95
N VAL A 126 16.39 4.84 11.16
CA VAL A 126 16.25 5.67 12.35
C VAL A 126 17.60 6.30 12.69
N GLU A 127 17.70 7.59 12.46
CA GLU A 127 18.80 8.42 12.95
C GLU A 127 18.44 9.01 14.31
N ILE A 128 19.39 8.93 15.28
CA ILE A 128 19.21 9.54 16.60
C ILE A 128 19.96 10.84 16.64
N ASP A 129 19.24 11.96 16.78
CA ASP A 129 19.88 13.24 17.10
C ASP A 129 20.29 13.25 18.58
N MET A 130 21.57 13.47 18.83
CA MET A 130 22.12 13.54 20.18
C MET A 130 21.60 14.76 20.98
N ASN A 131 21.11 15.79 20.29
CA ASN A 131 20.50 16.97 20.93
C ASN A 131 19.13 16.63 21.55
N ASP A 132 18.45 15.63 21.02
CA ASP A 132 17.17 15.12 21.53
C ASP A 132 17.34 14.12 22.68
N CYS A 133 18.60 13.84 23.07
CA CYS A 133 18.95 12.86 24.08
C CYS A 133 19.43 13.53 25.36
N LYS A 134 18.69 13.33 26.45
CA LYS A 134 19.12 13.74 27.79
C LYS A 134 19.76 12.58 28.51
N PHE A 135 21.00 12.78 29.00
CA PHE A 135 21.75 11.81 29.79
C PHE A 135 21.79 12.21 31.25
N ASP A 136 21.32 11.35 32.11
CA ASP A 136 21.45 11.46 33.56
C ASP A 136 22.31 10.29 34.08
N VAL A 137 23.27 10.57 34.95
CA VAL A 137 24.12 9.57 35.57
C VAL A 137 23.68 9.37 37.01
N PHE A 138 23.74 8.13 37.47
CA PHE A 138 23.37 7.77 38.84
C PHE A 138 24.16 6.56 39.34
N ARG A 139 24.06 6.28 40.63
CA ARG A 139 24.70 5.12 41.22
C ARG A 139 23.99 3.84 40.86
N ALA A 140 24.75 2.83 40.42
CA ALA A 140 24.18 1.55 40.14
C ALA A 140 23.61 0.92 41.42
N SER A 141 22.44 0.33 41.36
CA SER A 141 21.81 -0.40 42.46
C SER A 141 22.05 -1.90 42.25
N GLY A 142 22.58 -2.60 43.28
CA GLY A 142 22.78 -4.04 43.23
C GLY A 142 23.71 -4.54 44.31
N ASN A 143 23.79 -5.85 44.49
CA ASN A 143 24.74 -6.53 45.39
C ASN A 143 26.15 -6.41 44.80
N GLY A 144 26.91 -5.41 45.22
CA GLY A 144 28.27 -5.17 44.73
C GLY A 144 29.18 -4.63 45.82
N GLY A 145 30.50 -4.78 45.62
CA GLY A 145 31.54 -4.26 46.51
C GLY A 145 31.73 -2.74 46.39
N GLN A 146 32.84 -2.20 46.94
CA GLN A 146 33.12 -0.75 47.02
C GLN A 146 32.98 0.03 45.71
N CYS A 147 33.16 -0.61 44.53
CA CYS A 147 33.06 0.04 43.23
C CYS A 147 31.62 0.42 42.84
N VAL A 148 30.62 -0.35 43.24
CA VAL A 148 29.19 -0.11 42.96
C VAL A 148 28.66 1.02 43.83
N ASN A 149 29.18 1.20 45.02
CA ASN A 149 28.69 2.17 46.00
C ASN A 149 29.36 3.55 45.91
N THR A 150 30.48 3.67 45.18
CA THR A 150 31.28 4.90 45.13
C THR A 150 31.31 5.56 43.77
N THR A 151 30.96 4.90 42.67
CA THR A 151 31.10 5.45 41.34
C THR A 151 29.73 5.57 40.65
N ASP A 152 29.41 6.74 40.10
CA ASP A 152 28.20 6.96 39.32
C ASP A 152 28.39 6.38 37.90
N SER A 153 28.29 5.06 37.78
CA SER A 153 28.48 4.33 36.49
C SER A 153 27.21 4.06 35.73
N ALA A 154 26.05 4.11 36.38
CA ALA A 154 24.78 3.90 35.71
C ALA A 154 24.33 5.11 34.92
N VAL A 155 23.76 4.86 33.75
CA VAL A 155 23.29 5.90 32.80
C VAL A 155 21.80 5.72 32.55
N ARG A 156 21.06 6.81 32.66
CA ARG A 156 19.69 6.94 32.18
C ARG A 156 19.68 7.88 30.98
N LEU A 157 19.18 7.36 29.88
CA LEU A 157 19.03 8.08 28.63
C LEU A 157 17.54 8.31 28.39
N THR A 158 17.14 9.57 28.24
CA THR A 158 15.77 9.96 27.91
C THR A 158 15.76 10.58 26.52
N HIS A 159 15.00 10.04 25.60
CA HIS A 159 14.74 10.63 24.30
C HIS A 159 13.56 11.61 24.43
N ILE A 160 13.83 12.90 24.32
CA ILE A 160 12.86 13.98 24.62
C ILE A 160 11.62 13.90 23.74
N PRO A 161 11.71 13.74 22.38
CA PRO A 161 10.54 13.77 21.51
C PRO A 161 9.55 12.60 21.74
N THR A 162 10.08 11.41 22.06
CA THR A 162 9.23 10.20 22.23
C THR A 162 8.96 9.88 23.70
N GLY A 163 9.69 10.49 24.63
CA GLY A 163 9.60 10.16 26.05
C GLY A 163 10.17 8.79 26.43
N ILE A 164 10.84 8.11 25.52
CA ILE A 164 11.45 6.79 25.81
C ILE A 164 12.60 6.95 26.76
N VAL A 165 12.58 6.16 27.84
CA VAL A 165 13.65 6.14 28.84
C VAL A 165 14.33 4.78 28.82
N VAL A 166 15.66 4.80 28.72
CA VAL A 166 16.53 3.62 28.79
C VAL A 166 17.51 3.79 29.93
N SER A 167 17.59 2.80 30.82
CA SER A 167 18.57 2.77 31.93
C SER A 167 19.50 1.60 31.73
N CYS A 168 20.82 1.85 31.79
CA CYS A 168 21.86 0.83 31.71
C CYS A 168 22.81 0.98 32.89
N GLN A 169 23.03 -0.13 33.61
CA GLN A 169 23.89 -0.20 34.79
C GLN A 169 24.77 -1.47 34.88
N ASP A 170 24.80 -2.23 33.75
CA ASP A 170 25.41 -3.56 33.73
C ASP A 170 26.96 -3.51 33.74
N GLU A 171 27.52 -2.41 33.20
CA GLU A 171 28.94 -2.25 33.04
C GLU A 171 29.52 -1.35 34.13
N LYS A 172 30.78 -1.61 34.50
CA LYS A 172 31.52 -0.75 35.47
C LYS A 172 31.93 0.61 34.86
N SER A 173 31.85 0.77 33.54
CA SER A 173 32.23 1.97 32.84
C SER A 173 30.98 2.74 32.39
N GLN A 174 30.89 4.00 32.82
CA GLN A 174 29.85 4.93 32.40
C GLN A 174 29.78 5.06 30.87
N LEU A 175 30.94 5.12 30.17
CA LEU A 175 31.00 5.22 28.74
C LEU A 175 30.36 4.03 28.03
N LYS A 176 30.68 2.81 28.51
CA LYS A 176 30.09 1.58 27.97
C LYS A 176 28.59 1.51 28.21
N ASN A 177 28.11 1.95 29.40
CA ASN A 177 26.68 2.03 29.68
C ASN A 177 25.97 3.04 28.78
N LYS A 178 26.61 4.18 28.45
CA LYS A 178 26.11 5.17 27.53
C LYS A 178 25.96 4.60 26.13
N ASP A 179 26.97 3.91 25.60
CA ASP A 179 26.92 3.27 24.28
C ASP A 179 25.86 2.19 24.21
N LYS A 180 25.71 1.41 25.28
CA LYS A 180 24.68 0.36 25.39
C LYS A 180 23.28 0.98 25.43
N ALA A 181 23.08 2.05 26.19
CA ALA A 181 21.82 2.77 26.26
C ALA A 181 21.41 3.35 24.89
N LEU A 182 22.36 3.89 24.13
CA LEU A 182 22.11 4.36 22.76
C LEU A 182 21.70 3.23 21.82
N LYS A 183 22.34 2.07 21.90
CA LYS A 183 21.97 0.91 21.09
C LYS A 183 20.54 0.43 21.42
N VAL A 184 20.19 0.35 22.71
CA VAL A 184 18.84 -0.03 23.14
C VAL A 184 17.81 1.02 22.72
N LEU A 185 18.14 2.31 22.84
CA LEU A 185 17.26 3.38 22.37
C LEU A 185 17.00 3.26 20.86
N ARG A 186 18.06 3.02 20.06
CA ARG A 186 17.92 2.82 18.61
C ARG A 186 16.98 1.69 18.26
N SER A 187 17.11 0.54 18.92
CA SER A 187 16.18 -0.58 18.72
C SER A 187 14.75 -0.23 19.07
N ARG A 188 14.51 0.46 20.19
CA ARG A 188 13.15 0.87 20.60
C ARG A 188 12.54 1.91 19.67
N LEU A 189 13.33 2.86 19.18
CA LEU A 189 12.85 3.84 18.18
C LEU A 189 12.54 3.17 16.85
N TYR A 190 13.37 2.22 16.43
CA TYR A 190 13.11 1.43 15.23
C TYR A 190 11.80 0.63 15.34
N GLU A 191 11.58 -0.06 16.45
CA GLU A 191 10.33 -0.79 16.72
C GLU A 191 9.11 0.16 16.69
N LEU A 192 9.23 1.35 17.28
CA LEU A 192 8.16 2.34 17.30
C LEU A 192 7.84 2.87 15.91
N GLU A 193 8.87 3.20 15.11
CA GLU A 193 8.66 3.67 13.73
C GLU A 193 8.13 2.56 12.82
N GLN A 194 8.60 1.32 12.98
CA GLN A 194 8.02 0.16 12.29
C GLN A 194 6.54 -0.02 12.63
N GLN A 195 6.18 0.10 13.91
CA GLN A 195 4.79 -0.05 14.34
C GLN A 195 3.91 1.05 13.72
N LYS A 196 4.37 2.31 13.71
CA LYS A 196 3.65 3.41 13.07
C LYS A 196 3.46 3.17 11.57
N ALA A 197 4.54 2.79 10.87
CA ALA A 197 4.48 2.48 9.44
C ALA A 197 3.50 1.35 9.16
N HIS A 198 3.52 0.30 9.98
CA HIS A 198 2.58 -0.82 9.88
C HIS A 198 1.12 -0.41 10.11
N ASP A 199 0.87 0.42 11.12
CA ASP A 199 -0.48 0.91 11.44
C ASP A 199 -1.01 1.84 10.33
N GLU A 200 -0.16 2.69 9.77
CA GLU A 200 -0.51 3.53 8.61
C GLU A 200 -0.81 2.69 7.37
N GLU A 201 0.01 1.68 7.10
CA GLU A 201 -0.21 0.75 6.00
C GLU A 201 -1.50 -0.04 6.18
N ALA A 202 -1.76 -0.55 7.39
CA ALA A 202 -3.01 -1.25 7.72
C ALA A 202 -4.24 -0.34 7.56
N ALA A 203 -4.15 0.93 7.96
CA ALA A 203 -5.20 1.92 7.77
C ALA A 203 -5.44 2.22 6.29
N LYS A 204 -4.38 2.41 5.48
CA LYS A 204 -4.47 2.59 4.03
C LYS A 204 -5.10 1.37 3.36
N ARG A 205 -4.65 0.16 3.71
CA ARG A 205 -5.22 -1.10 3.20
C ARG A 205 -6.71 -1.19 3.53
N LYS A 206 -7.09 -0.93 4.77
CA LYS A 206 -8.49 -0.96 5.20
C LYS A 206 -9.36 0.05 4.44
N SER A 207 -8.86 1.25 4.18
CA SER A 207 -9.59 2.28 3.41
C SER A 207 -9.81 1.87 1.94
N GLN A 208 -8.88 1.11 1.35
CA GLN A 208 -9.00 0.63 -0.03
C GLN A 208 -10.01 -0.51 -0.19
N ILE A 209 -10.08 -1.42 0.78
CA ILE A 209 -10.83 -2.68 0.65
C ILE A 209 -12.27 -2.54 1.20
N GLY A 210 -12.53 -1.59 2.09
CA GLY A 210 -13.82 -1.48 2.78
C GLY A 210 -14.17 -2.76 3.53
N THR A 211 -15.44 -3.19 3.42
CA THR A 211 -15.93 -4.45 4.00
C THR A 211 -15.87 -5.63 3.03
N GLY A 212 -15.58 -5.40 1.74
CA GLY A 212 -15.63 -6.41 0.69
C GLY A 212 -17.05 -6.82 0.27
N ASP A 213 -18.06 -6.06 0.69
CA ASP A 213 -19.45 -6.34 0.34
C ASP A 213 -19.70 -6.09 -1.17
N ARG A 214 -20.69 -6.81 -1.70
CA ARG A 214 -21.15 -6.68 -3.11
C ARG A 214 -21.61 -5.27 -3.46
N SER A 215 -22.05 -4.49 -2.50
CA SER A 215 -22.48 -3.09 -2.67
C SER A 215 -21.31 -2.13 -2.94
N GLU A 216 -20.13 -2.42 -2.40
CA GLU A 216 -18.93 -1.57 -2.48
C GLU A 216 -18.11 -1.71 -3.78
N LYS A 217 -18.65 -2.44 -4.77
CA LYS A 217 -17.96 -2.72 -6.03
C LYS A 217 -17.45 -1.47 -6.74
N ILE A 218 -16.19 -1.49 -7.14
CA ILE A 218 -15.62 -0.50 -8.07
C ILE A 218 -15.83 -0.96 -9.52
N ARG A 219 -15.78 -2.27 -9.77
CA ARG A 219 -15.86 -2.85 -11.10
C ARG A 219 -16.65 -4.15 -11.11
N THR A 220 -17.41 -4.37 -12.18
CA THR A 220 -18.18 -5.60 -12.41
C THR A 220 -17.75 -6.26 -13.71
N TYR A 221 -17.44 -7.55 -13.63
CA TYR A 221 -17.13 -8.43 -14.74
C TYR A 221 -18.35 -9.32 -15.00
N ASN A 222 -19.07 -9.04 -16.09
CA ASN A 222 -20.31 -9.75 -16.46
C ASN A 222 -20.05 -10.70 -17.62
N TYR A 223 -19.87 -11.97 -17.32
CA TYR A 223 -19.57 -13.01 -18.30
C TYR A 223 -20.72 -13.27 -19.27
N PRO A 224 -22.00 -13.42 -18.83
CA PRO A 224 -23.11 -13.62 -19.75
C PRO A 224 -23.28 -12.53 -20.81
N GLN A 225 -22.89 -11.30 -20.46
CA GLN A 225 -22.98 -10.14 -21.37
C GLN A 225 -21.65 -9.76 -22.02
N GLY A 226 -20.55 -10.48 -21.71
CA GLY A 226 -19.23 -10.24 -22.28
C GLY A 226 -18.69 -8.82 -22.00
N ARG A 227 -19.08 -8.21 -20.87
CA ARG A 227 -18.76 -6.82 -20.57
C ARG A 227 -18.11 -6.62 -19.22
N VAL A 228 -17.27 -5.58 -19.13
CA VAL A 228 -16.71 -5.05 -17.90
C VAL A 228 -17.23 -3.63 -17.70
N THR A 229 -17.71 -3.32 -16.49
CA THR A 229 -18.20 -1.98 -16.15
C THR A 229 -17.43 -1.45 -14.96
N ASP A 230 -16.74 -0.32 -15.11
CA ASP A 230 -16.17 0.44 -14.01
C ASP A 230 -17.21 1.45 -13.50
N HIS A 231 -17.66 1.27 -12.28
CA HIS A 231 -18.76 2.04 -11.71
C HIS A 231 -18.34 3.47 -11.29
N ARG A 232 -17.05 3.70 -11.08
CA ARG A 232 -16.51 5.01 -10.67
C ARG A 232 -16.67 6.05 -11.77
N ILE A 233 -16.42 5.64 -13.01
CA ILE A 233 -16.48 6.51 -14.20
C ILE A 233 -17.62 6.13 -15.14
N LYS A 234 -18.46 5.15 -14.76
CA LYS A 234 -19.60 4.62 -15.55
C LYS A 234 -19.18 4.13 -16.95
N LEU A 235 -17.95 3.65 -17.08
CA LEU A 235 -17.41 3.11 -18.33
C LEU A 235 -17.81 1.64 -18.48
N THR A 236 -18.36 1.27 -19.63
CA THR A 236 -18.67 -0.12 -19.97
C THR A 236 -17.96 -0.51 -21.26
N LEU A 237 -17.16 -1.57 -21.19
CA LEU A 237 -16.42 -2.14 -22.32
C LEU A 237 -16.92 -3.54 -22.63
N HIS A 238 -17.33 -3.78 -23.88
CA HIS A 238 -17.83 -5.09 -24.37
C HIS A 238 -16.71 -5.97 -24.93
N LYS A 239 -15.62 -6.12 -24.14
CA LYS A 239 -14.43 -6.91 -24.49
C LYS A 239 -13.87 -7.64 -23.27
N LEU A 240 -14.76 -8.32 -22.52
CA LEU A 240 -14.40 -9.02 -21.28
C LEU A 240 -13.23 -9.97 -21.47
N ASP A 241 -13.23 -10.79 -22.53
CA ASP A 241 -12.18 -11.79 -22.77
C ASP A 241 -10.81 -11.14 -23.00
N SER A 242 -10.79 -10.04 -23.76
CA SER A 242 -9.55 -9.26 -23.98
C SER A 242 -9.01 -8.69 -22.67
N ILE A 243 -9.88 -8.11 -21.85
CA ILE A 243 -9.53 -7.56 -20.54
C ILE A 243 -9.00 -8.65 -19.62
N MET A 244 -9.67 -9.80 -19.53
CA MET A 244 -9.24 -10.94 -18.71
C MET A 244 -7.92 -11.56 -19.19
N ASN A 245 -7.52 -11.31 -20.43
CA ASN A 245 -6.22 -11.67 -20.97
C ASN A 245 -5.15 -10.57 -20.81
N GLY A 246 -5.46 -9.46 -20.15
CA GLY A 246 -4.49 -8.43 -19.77
C GLY A 246 -4.58 -7.12 -20.59
N ASP A 247 -5.59 -6.93 -21.45
CA ASP A 247 -5.81 -5.68 -22.17
C ASP A 247 -6.52 -4.66 -21.27
N LEU A 248 -5.76 -4.03 -20.37
CA LEU A 248 -6.26 -3.08 -19.38
C LEU A 248 -6.03 -1.61 -19.75
N ASP A 249 -5.28 -1.33 -20.81
CA ASP A 249 -4.84 0.05 -21.10
C ASP A 249 -6.00 1.02 -21.26
N GLU A 250 -7.02 0.69 -22.06
CA GLU A 250 -8.17 1.57 -22.27
C GLU A 250 -8.91 1.90 -20.96
N LEU A 251 -9.04 0.90 -20.09
CA LEU A 251 -9.71 1.06 -18.80
C LEU A 251 -8.88 1.95 -17.86
N ILE A 252 -7.57 1.69 -17.76
CA ILE A 252 -6.65 2.45 -16.90
C ILE A 252 -6.47 3.88 -17.43
N ASP A 253 -6.36 4.07 -18.75
CA ASP A 253 -6.23 5.40 -19.35
C ASP A 253 -7.48 6.25 -19.10
N SER A 254 -8.67 5.64 -19.18
CA SER A 254 -9.94 6.33 -18.87
C SER A 254 -10.01 6.73 -17.38
N LEU A 255 -9.54 5.88 -16.46
CA LEU A 255 -9.47 6.19 -15.05
C LEU A 255 -8.44 7.27 -14.76
N THR A 256 -7.29 7.21 -15.42
CA THR A 256 -6.24 8.24 -15.30
C THR A 256 -6.75 9.60 -15.78
N ALA A 257 -7.43 9.65 -16.91
CA ALA A 257 -8.01 10.87 -17.43
C ALA A 257 -9.08 11.47 -16.48
N ALA A 258 -9.92 10.61 -15.90
CA ALA A 258 -10.92 11.04 -14.92
C ALA A 258 -10.28 11.59 -13.63
N ASP A 259 -9.21 10.96 -13.13
CA ASP A 259 -8.46 11.42 -11.95
C ASP A 259 -7.77 12.76 -12.22
N GLN A 260 -7.15 12.91 -13.40
CA GLN A 260 -6.52 14.17 -13.83
C GLN A 260 -7.55 15.30 -13.93
N ALA A 261 -8.71 15.04 -14.52
CA ALA A 261 -9.79 16.02 -14.61
C ALA A 261 -10.29 16.46 -13.22
N ALA A 262 -10.46 15.51 -12.29
CA ALA A 262 -10.85 15.81 -10.93
C ALA A 262 -9.79 16.65 -10.18
N LYS A 263 -8.51 16.33 -10.36
CA LYS A 263 -7.41 17.12 -9.76
C LYS A 263 -7.35 18.54 -10.32
N LEU A 264 -7.53 18.71 -11.62
CA LEU A 264 -7.57 20.04 -12.25
C LEU A 264 -8.74 20.87 -11.72
N SER A 265 -9.94 20.29 -11.62
CA SER A 265 -11.11 20.97 -11.04
C SER A 265 -10.85 21.44 -9.62
N ASN A 266 -10.27 20.58 -8.78
CA ASN A 266 -9.91 20.93 -7.41
C ASN A 266 -8.85 22.04 -7.32
N MET A 267 -7.87 22.06 -8.24
CA MET A 267 -6.87 23.12 -8.33
C MET A 267 -7.48 24.47 -8.78
N GLU A 268 -8.44 24.45 -9.67
CA GLU A 268 -9.20 25.64 -10.10
C GLU A 268 -10.05 26.20 -8.97
N GLU A 269 -10.75 25.34 -8.23
CA GLU A 269 -11.56 25.73 -7.05
C GLU A 269 -10.70 26.29 -5.92
N ALA A 270 -9.53 25.73 -5.67
CA ALA A 270 -8.57 26.21 -4.67
C ALA A 270 -7.89 27.52 -5.04
N GLY A 271 -8.15 28.09 -6.24
CA GLY A 271 -7.57 29.34 -6.68
C GLY A 271 -6.12 29.27 -7.16
N PHE A 272 -5.49 28.09 -7.10
CA PHE A 272 -4.09 27.88 -7.47
C PHE A 272 -3.76 28.32 -8.89
N LEU A 273 -4.68 28.10 -9.83
CA LEU A 273 -4.51 28.52 -11.23
C LEU A 273 -4.82 30.02 -11.47
N ARG A 274 -5.48 30.70 -10.54
CA ARG A 274 -5.72 32.17 -10.63
C ARG A 274 -4.49 32.97 -10.29
N GLU A 275 -3.66 32.48 -9.36
CA GLU A 275 -2.42 33.17 -8.95
C GLU A 275 -1.27 32.98 -9.96
N HIS A 276 -1.30 31.90 -10.74
CA HIS A 276 -0.30 31.57 -11.76
C HIS A 276 -0.73 31.94 -13.19
N ASN A 277 -1.80 32.71 -13.33
CA ASN A 277 -2.24 33.23 -14.62
C ASN A 277 -1.21 34.30 -15.07
N VAL A 278 -0.09 33.84 -15.58
CA VAL A 278 0.86 34.63 -16.33
C VAL A 278 0.11 35.13 -17.55
N ARG A 279 -0.14 36.42 -17.58
CA ARG A 279 -0.61 37.11 -18.79
C ARG A 279 0.38 36.76 -19.91
N LEU A 280 -0.07 35.96 -20.86
CA LEU A 280 0.54 35.80 -22.17
C LEU A 280 0.25 37.02 -23.03
#